data_c61ab071c24a4ac0db0b579dcada1ed4
#
_entry.id   c61ab071c24a4ac0db0b579dcada1ed4
#
_cell.length_a   1.000
_cell.length_b   1.000
_cell.length_c   1.000
_cell.angle_alpha   90.00
_cell.angle_beta   90.00
_cell.angle_gamma   90.00
#
_symmetry.space_group_name_H-M   'P 1'
#
loop_
_entity.id
_entity.type
_entity.pdbx_description
1 polymer ?
#
loop_
_entity_poly.entity_id
_entity_poly.type
_entity_poly.pdbx_seq_one_letter_code
_entity_poly.pdbx_strand_id
1 'polypeptide(L)'
;RACHVYPQQADFTFFGGIYRTVTFLEVEPAHFDLMYHGTDGLFVTPQADGSLKVEALTVGAEGGTVVCTVLDPSGREVLNLTAPAAQRTILEVKVEHPALWDGLDAPNCYTARLALTGPDGEALDQAETRFGFRSFSVDPNQGFFLNGRSYPLHGVSRHQDRLDKGWAISRADHDEDMALIQEVGANYIRLAHYQHDQYF
;
A
#
# COMPACT_ATOMS: atom_id res chain seq x y z
N ARG A 1 0.49 -26.63 21.71
CA ARG A 1 -0.78 -26.11 22.25
C ARG A 1 -0.69 -24.60 22.29
N ALA A 2 -1.66 -23.90 21.67
CA ALA A 2 -1.71 -22.44 21.59
C ALA A 2 -2.25 -21.77 22.88
N CYS A 3 -2.12 -22.42 24.06
CA CYS A 3 -2.68 -21.94 25.32
C CYS A 3 -2.03 -20.67 25.89
N HIS A 4 -0.98 -20.16 25.24
CA HIS A 4 -0.28 -18.94 25.66
C HIS A 4 -0.39 -17.80 24.64
N VAL A 5 -1.18 -17.97 23.58
CA VAL A 5 -1.39 -16.92 22.58
C VAL A 5 -2.58 -16.05 23.03
N TYR A 6 -2.36 -14.76 23.14
CA TYR A 6 -3.38 -13.77 23.50
C TYR A 6 -3.73 -12.87 22.32
N PRO A 7 -4.97 -12.36 22.30
CA PRO A 7 -6.11 -12.65 23.15
C PRO A 7 -6.74 -14.03 22.82
N GLN A 8 -7.24 -14.74 23.81
CA GLN A 8 -7.94 -16.02 23.65
C GLN A 8 -9.46 -15.89 23.70
N GLN A 9 -9.95 -14.69 24.00
CA GLN A 9 -11.37 -14.36 24.03
C GLN A 9 -11.61 -13.05 23.29
N ALA A 10 -12.44 -13.08 22.29
CA ALA A 10 -12.93 -11.96 21.52
C ALA A 10 -14.26 -12.35 20.86
N ASP A 11 -14.88 -11.40 20.17
CA ASP A 11 -16.09 -11.60 19.40
C ASP A 11 -15.82 -12.18 17.98
N PHE A 12 -14.67 -12.80 17.79
CA PHE A 12 -14.27 -13.52 16.58
C PHE A 12 -13.45 -14.78 16.93
N THR A 13 -13.40 -15.73 16.00
CA THR A 13 -12.68 -16.99 16.19
C THR A 13 -11.18 -16.82 15.93
N PHE A 14 -10.35 -17.44 16.79
CA PHE A 14 -8.91 -17.55 16.58
C PHE A 14 -8.60 -18.86 15.88
N PHE A 15 -8.16 -18.76 14.62
CA PHE A 15 -7.71 -19.92 13.87
C PHE A 15 -6.19 -20.08 13.99
N GLY A 16 -5.73 -21.32 14.18
CA GLY A 16 -4.31 -21.66 14.20
C GLY A 16 -3.84 -22.24 12.87
N GLY A 17 -2.53 -22.36 12.73
CA GLY A 17 -1.90 -22.95 11.55
C GLY A 17 -1.51 -21.93 10.49
N ILE A 18 -1.05 -22.44 9.35
CA ILE A 18 -0.68 -21.63 8.18
C ILE A 18 -1.89 -21.60 7.25
N TYR A 19 -2.56 -20.46 7.20
CA TYR A 19 -3.78 -20.26 6.41
C TYR A 19 -3.64 -19.19 5.31
N ARG A 20 -2.45 -18.62 5.17
CA ARG A 20 -2.09 -17.70 4.08
C ARG A 20 -0.86 -18.21 3.33
N THR A 21 -0.60 -17.61 2.17
CA THR A 21 0.58 -17.93 1.37
C THR A 21 1.86 -17.69 2.16
N VAL A 22 2.78 -18.65 2.07
CA VAL A 22 4.16 -18.50 2.52
C VAL A 22 5.02 -18.32 1.28
N THR A 23 5.73 -17.22 1.20
CA THR A 23 6.60 -16.90 0.06
C THR A 23 8.05 -16.95 0.51
N PHE A 24 8.86 -17.64 -0.27
CA PHE A 24 10.32 -17.57 -0.17
C PHE A 24 10.83 -16.60 -1.23
N LEU A 25 11.60 -15.59 -0.79
CA LEU A 25 12.19 -14.58 -1.65
C LEU A 25 13.71 -14.78 -1.70
N GLU A 26 14.25 -14.84 -2.89
CA GLU A 26 15.69 -14.82 -3.14
C GLU A 26 15.99 -13.48 -3.85
N VAL A 27 16.96 -12.75 -3.34
CA VAL A 27 17.32 -11.42 -3.83
C VAL A 27 18.83 -11.32 -4.03
N GLU A 28 19.26 -10.39 -4.85
CA GLU A 28 20.68 -10.07 -5.00
C GLU A 28 21.26 -9.49 -3.70
N PRO A 29 22.58 -9.55 -3.49
CA PRO A 29 23.22 -8.93 -2.31
C PRO A 29 22.88 -7.46 -2.15
N ALA A 30 22.72 -6.73 -3.26
CA ALA A 30 22.24 -5.35 -3.28
C ALA A 30 20.77 -5.33 -3.72
N HIS A 31 19.88 -4.94 -2.82
CA HIS A 31 18.43 -4.98 -3.03
C HIS A 31 17.70 -3.92 -2.19
N PHE A 32 16.39 -3.73 -2.42
CA PHE A 32 15.53 -2.96 -1.52
C PHE A 32 15.31 -3.73 -0.21
N ASP A 33 15.31 -3.01 0.92
CA ASP A 33 15.29 -3.61 2.26
C ASP A 33 13.93 -4.24 2.59
N LEU A 34 13.80 -5.53 2.31
CA LEU A 34 12.62 -6.34 2.64
C LEU A 34 12.49 -6.65 4.15
N MET A 35 13.56 -6.45 4.93
CA MET A 35 13.56 -6.70 6.37
C MET A 35 13.04 -5.52 7.17
N TYR A 36 12.93 -4.34 6.57
CA TYR A 36 12.35 -3.18 7.23
C TYR A 36 10.83 -3.35 7.38
N HIS A 37 10.43 -3.92 8.51
CA HIS A 37 9.03 -4.25 8.85
C HIS A 37 8.29 -5.14 7.83
N GLY A 38 9.01 -5.92 7.01
CA GLY A 38 8.43 -6.76 5.97
C GLY A 38 7.75 -5.96 4.84
N THR A 39 8.33 -4.80 4.51
CA THR A 39 7.89 -3.94 3.40
C THR A 39 8.76 -4.18 2.16
N ASP A 40 8.40 -3.59 1.04
CA ASP A 40 9.21 -3.62 -0.19
C ASP A 40 10.33 -2.56 -0.19
N GLY A 41 10.65 -1.97 0.97
CA GLY A 41 11.66 -0.91 1.10
C GLY A 41 11.30 0.39 0.37
N LEU A 42 10.05 0.55 -0.07
CA LEU A 42 9.54 1.71 -0.80
C LEU A 42 8.41 2.39 -0.02
N PHE A 43 8.58 3.69 0.25
CA PHE A 43 7.56 4.51 0.89
C PHE A 43 7.25 5.74 0.04
N VAL A 44 5.96 6.00 -0.16
CA VAL A 44 5.47 7.14 -0.93
C VAL A 44 4.54 7.97 -0.07
N THR A 45 4.86 9.26 0.09
CA THR A 45 4.07 10.20 0.86
C THR A 45 3.59 11.34 -0.05
N PRO A 46 2.40 11.22 -0.65
CA PRO A 46 1.82 12.25 -1.49
C PRO A 46 1.07 13.30 -0.66
N GLN A 47 0.99 14.54 -1.16
CA GLN A 47 0.15 15.62 -0.63
C GLN A 47 -0.81 16.10 -1.72
N ALA A 48 -1.98 16.62 -1.34
CA ALA A 48 -2.98 17.08 -2.30
C ALA A 48 -2.51 18.26 -3.20
N ASP A 49 -1.49 18.99 -2.77
CA ASP A 49 -0.89 20.06 -3.56
C ASP A 49 0.10 19.57 -4.64
N GLY A 50 0.25 18.24 -4.76
CA GLY A 50 1.18 17.57 -5.67
C GLY A 50 2.57 17.31 -5.11
N SER A 51 2.88 17.78 -3.91
CA SER A 51 4.13 17.45 -3.24
C SER A 51 4.22 15.94 -3.01
N LEU A 52 5.37 15.37 -3.35
CA LEU A 52 5.61 13.93 -3.30
C LEU A 52 6.98 13.66 -2.69
N LYS A 53 6.99 12.90 -1.61
CA LYS A 53 8.20 12.33 -1.01
C LYS A 53 8.24 10.85 -1.30
N VAL A 54 9.33 10.37 -1.89
CA VAL A 54 9.61 8.94 -2.13
C VAL A 54 10.85 8.56 -1.33
N GLU A 55 10.76 7.51 -0.54
CA GLU A 55 11.86 6.97 0.25
C GLU A 55 12.16 5.55 -0.21
N ALA A 56 13.39 5.30 -0.56
CA ALA A 56 13.92 3.99 -0.90
C ALA A 56 14.90 3.54 0.19
N LEU A 57 14.65 2.38 0.77
CA LEU A 57 15.57 1.73 1.71
C LEU A 57 16.30 0.62 0.97
N THR A 58 17.62 0.60 1.01
CA THR A 58 18.43 -0.40 0.31
C THR A 58 19.48 -1.03 1.22
N VAL A 59 19.90 -2.23 0.86
CA VAL A 59 20.97 -3.00 1.49
C VAL A 59 22.03 -3.28 0.43
N GLY A 60 23.31 -3.09 0.78
CA GLY A 60 24.46 -3.45 -0.08
C GLY A 60 24.55 -2.66 -1.40
N ALA A 61 23.91 -1.49 -1.50
CA ALA A 61 23.75 -0.75 -2.75
C ALA A 61 24.74 0.43 -2.90
N GLU A 62 25.82 0.45 -2.15
CA GLU A 62 26.81 1.52 -2.18
C GLU A 62 27.43 1.69 -3.58
N GLY A 63 27.47 2.92 -4.06
CA GLY A 63 27.96 3.26 -5.41
C GLY A 63 26.92 3.05 -6.52
N GLY A 64 25.78 2.48 -6.20
CA GLY A 64 24.65 2.30 -7.11
C GLY A 64 23.77 3.55 -7.22
N THR A 65 22.66 3.39 -7.93
CA THR A 65 21.72 4.47 -8.22
C THR A 65 20.28 3.99 -8.03
N VAL A 66 19.46 4.82 -7.40
CA VAL A 66 17.99 4.66 -7.34
C VAL A 66 17.38 5.54 -8.42
N VAL A 67 16.60 4.94 -9.32
CA VAL A 67 15.78 5.64 -10.32
C VAL A 67 14.31 5.50 -9.91
N CYS A 68 13.61 6.63 -9.78
CA CYS A 68 12.20 6.68 -9.49
C CYS A 68 11.42 7.21 -10.68
N THR A 69 10.54 6.41 -11.24
CA THR A 69 9.61 6.80 -12.29
C THR A 69 8.19 6.88 -11.72
N VAL A 70 7.51 7.99 -11.94
CA VAL A 70 6.09 8.14 -11.55
C VAL A 70 5.22 8.14 -12.79
N LEU A 71 4.24 7.26 -12.80
CA LEU A 71 3.22 7.16 -13.85
C LEU A 71 1.91 7.75 -13.36
N ASP A 72 1.24 8.50 -14.23
CA ASP A 72 -0.11 9.02 -13.97
C ASP A 72 -1.19 7.90 -14.08
N PRO A 73 -2.48 8.18 -13.76
CA PRO A 73 -3.55 7.19 -13.85
C PRO A 73 -3.76 6.60 -15.25
N SER A 74 -3.25 7.24 -16.30
CA SER A 74 -3.29 6.70 -17.67
C SER A 74 -2.08 5.81 -18.01
N GLY A 75 -1.12 5.69 -17.10
CA GLY A 75 0.13 4.95 -17.31
C GLY A 75 1.23 5.77 -18.02
N ARG A 76 1.05 7.07 -18.21
CA ARG A 76 2.05 7.95 -18.81
C ARG A 76 3.05 8.41 -17.74
N GLU A 77 4.34 8.40 -18.09
CA GLU A 77 5.40 8.96 -17.23
C GLU A 77 5.21 10.47 -17.05
N VAL A 78 5.18 10.90 -15.79
CA VAL A 78 5.07 12.32 -15.41
C VAL A 78 6.30 12.81 -14.64
N LEU A 79 7.07 11.90 -14.05
CA LEU A 79 8.32 12.19 -13.36
C LEU A 79 9.32 11.06 -13.57
N ASN A 80 10.59 11.46 -13.71
CA ASN A 80 11.73 10.55 -13.67
C ASN A 80 12.85 11.21 -12.87
N LEU A 81 13.23 10.60 -11.74
CA LEU A 81 14.17 11.12 -10.78
C LEU A 81 15.27 10.11 -10.55
N THR A 82 16.48 10.59 -10.34
CA THR A 82 17.64 9.74 -10.09
C THR A 82 18.42 10.27 -8.90
N ALA A 83 18.85 9.38 -8.00
CA ALA A 83 19.72 9.73 -6.88
C ALA A 83 20.73 8.61 -6.61
N PRO A 84 21.91 8.92 -6.06
CA PRO A 84 22.81 7.89 -5.54
C PRO A 84 22.11 7.00 -4.52
N ALA A 85 22.32 5.69 -4.64
CA ALA A 85 21.78 4.73 -3.68
C ALA A 85 22.48 4.89 -2.33
N ALA A 86 21.70 4.87 -1.26
CA ALA A 86 22.15 4.90 0.13
C ALA A 86 21.21 4.01 0.95
N GLN A 87 21.62 3.63 2.14
CA GLN A 87 20.75 2.86 3.05
C GLN A 87 19.33 3.46 3.13
N ARG A 88 19.22 4.78 3.02
CA ARG A 88 17.96 5.51 2.89
C ARG A 88 18.13 6.65 1.88
N THR A 89 17.54 6.51 0.71
CA THR A 89 17.49 7.54 -0.31
C THR A 89 16.14 8.25 -0.25
N ILE A 90 16.16 9.59 -0.23
CA ILE A 90 14.95 10.41 -0.19
C ILE A 90 14.92 11.26 -1.47
N LEU A 91 13.80 11.19 -2.17
CA LEU A 91 13.48 12.00 -3.34
C LEU A 91 12.25 12.85 -3.02
N GLU A 92 12.39 14.17 -3.13
CA GLU A 92 11.31 15.13 -2.92
C GLU A 92 11.06 15.90 -4.21
N VAL A 93 9.82 15.94 -4.64
CA VAL A 93 9.43 16.51 -5.92
C VAL A 93 7.97 16.98 -5.88
N LYS A 94 7.54 17.66 -6.92
CA LYS A 94 6.16 18.09 -7.09
C LYS A 94 5.63 17.68 -8.46
N VAL A 95 4.45 17.06 -8.47
CA VAL A 95 3.64 16.87 -9.67
C VAL A 95 2.72 18.08 -9.82
N GLU A 96 2.87 18.82 -10.90
CA GLU A 96 2.00 19.98 -11.13
C GLU A 96 0.57 19.53 -11.51
N HIS A 97 -0.42 20.10 -10.85
CA HIS A 97 -1.84 19.83 -11.07
C HIS A 97 -2.20 18.33 -11.06
N PRO A 98 -1.92 17.59 -9.97
CA PRO A 98 -2.19 16.17 -9.93
C PRO A 98 -3.69 15.88 -10.01
N ALA A 99 -4.05 14.80 -10.68
CA ALA A 99 -5.38 14.22 -10.60
C ALA A 99 -5.58 13.65 -9.20
N LEU A 100 -6.43 14.26 -8.39
CA LEU A 100 -6.65 13.83 -7.01
C LEU A 100 -7.41 12.50 -6.98
N TRP A 101 -7.04 11.65 -6.02
CA TRP A 101 -7.88 10.54 -5.62
C TRP A 101 -9.06 11.08 -4.81
N ASP A 102 -10.27 10.95 -5.34
CA ASP A 102 -11.49 11.54 -4.76
C ASP A 102 -12.56 10.48 -4.44
N GLY A 103 -12.14 9.39 -3.81
CA GLY A 103 -13.00 8.29 -3.41
C GLY A 103 -13.53 7.50 -4.59
N LEU A 104 -14.81 7.13 -4.55
CA LEU A 104 -15.48 6.37 -5.61
C LEU A 104 -15.71 7.19 -6.89
N ASP A 105 -15.82 8.51 -6.75
CA ASP A 105 -16.14 9.41 -7.87
C ASP A 105 -14.96 9.53 -8.86
N ALA A 106 -13.74 9.57 -8.33
CA ALA A 106 -12.52 9.66 -9.14
C ALA A 106 -11.35 8.95 -8.44
N PRO A 107 -11.24 7.61 -8.53
CA PRO A 107 -10.21 6.82 -7.84
C PRO A 107 -8.86 6.90 -8.56
N ASN A 108 -8.37 8.11 -8.83
CA ASN A 108 -7.12 8.35 -9.55
C ASN A 108 -5.93 7.84 -8.74
N CYS A 109 -5.28 6.79 -9.23
CA CYS A 109 -4.07 6.23 -8.64
C CYS A 109 -2.89 6.42 -9.59
N TYR A 110 -1.80 6.93 -9.03
CA TYR A 110 -0.48 6.97 -9.65
C TYR A 110 0.29 5.70 -9.31
N THR A 111 1.36 5.45 -10.04
CA THR A 111 2.29 4.35 -9.75
C THR A 111 3.69 4.92 -9.60
N ALA A 112 4.35 4.62 -8.48
CA ALA A 112 5.78 4.86 -8.30
C ALA A 112 6.52 3.56 -8.55
N ARG A 113 7.46 3.59 -9.52
CA ARG A 113 8.39 2.49 -9.82
C ARG A 113 9.78 2.90 -9.42
N LEU A 114 10.45 2.05 -8.65
CA LEU A 114 11.86 2.21 -8.34
C LEU A 114 12.66 1.12 -9.02
N ALA A 115 13.77 1.52 -9.62
CA ALA A 115 14.79 0.62 -10.09
C ALA A 115 16.08 0.91 -9.32
N LEU A 116 16.73 -0.13 -8.83
CA LEU A 116 18.06 -0.09 -8.25
C LEU A 116 19.06 -0.58 -9.30
N THR A 117 20.05 0.23 -9.57
CA THR A 117 21.15 -0.15 -10.46
C THR A 117 22.48 -0.12 -9.70
N GLY A 118 23.39 -0.98 -10.09
CA GLY A 118 24.74 -1.01 -9.54
C GLY A 118 25.66 0.04 -10.15
N PRO A 119 26.93 0.09 -9.70
CA PRO A 119 27.91 1.08 -10.16
C PRO A 119 28.17 1.06 -11.66
N ASP A 120 28.06 -0.11 -12.29
CA ASP A 120 28.27 -0.31 -13.74
C ASP A 120 26.96 -0.16 -14.54
N GLY A 121 25.86 0.21 -13.89
CA GLY A 121 24.55 0.40 -14.49
C GLY A 121 23.75 -0.89 -14.68
N GLU A 122 24.20 -2.01 -14.13
CA GLU A 122 23.47 -3.28 -14.13
C GLU A 122 22.20 -3.17 -13.26
N ALA A 123 21.11 -3.79 -13.70
CA ALA A 123 19.88 -3.84 -12.93
C ALA A 123 20.03 -4.82 -11.75
N LEU A 124 19.76 -4.35 -10.55
CA LEU A 124 19.88 -5.13 -9.31
C LEU A 124 18.52 -5.52 -8.75
N ASP A 125 17.59 -4.56 -8.63
CA ASP A 125 16.30 -4.80 -8.03
C ASP A 125 15.26 -3.78 -8.51
N GLN A 126 13.98 -4.08 -8.28
CA GLN A 126 12.87 -3.18 -8.59
C GLN A 126 11.74 -3.30 -7.56
N ALA A 127 11.08 -2.18 -7.29
CA ALA A 127 9.90 -2.12 -6.43
C ALA A 127 8.84 -1.21 -7.07
N GLU A 128 7.57 -1.51 -6.83
CA GLU A 128 6.46 -0.70 -7.35
C GLU A 128 5.38 -0.56 -6.30
N THR A 129 4.78 0.63 -6.20
CA THR A 129 3.59 0.85 -5.38
C THR A 129 2.63 1.84 -6.03
N ARG A 130 1.32 1.67 -5.73
CA ARG A 130 0.28 2.61 -6.15
C ARG A 130 -0.02 3.59 -5.04
N PHE A 131 -0.31 4.83 -5.41
CA PHE A 131 -0.67 5.88 -4.45
C PHE A 131 -1.64 6.88 -5.09
N GLY A 132 -2.30 7.69 -4.25
CA GLY A 132 -3.19 8.77 -4.72
C GLY A 132 -2.90 10.08 -4.00
N PHE A 133 -2.85 11.18 -4.74
CA PHE A 133 -2.79 12.50 -4.18
C PHE A 133 -4.13 12.86 -3.54
N ARG A 134 -4.15 13.06 -2.24
CA ARG A 134 -5.37 13.42 -1.50
C ARG A 134 -5.04 14.16 -0.21
N SER A 135 -6.03 14.86 0.32
CA SER A 135 -6.05 15.33 1.70
C SER A 135 -7.33 14.88 2.38
N PHE A 136 -7.28 14.70 3.69
CA PHE A 136 -8.49 14.47 4.47
C PHE A 136 -8.41 15.22 5.80
N SER A 137 -9.58 15.55 6.33
CA SER A 137 -9.71 16.13 7.66
C SER A 137 -11.01 15.67 8.32
N VAL A 138 -11.04 15.78 9.64
CA VAL A 138 -12.23 15.46 10.44
C VAL A 138 -12.59 16.68 11.26
N ASP A 139 -13.82 17.16 11.11
CA ASP A 139 -14.38 18.20 11.95
C ASP A 139 -15.41 17.56 12.91
N PRO A 140 -15.33 17.81 14.22
CA PRO A 140 -16.23 17.16 15.20
C PRO A 140 -17.71 17.52 15.01
N ASN A 141 -18.04 18.61 14.32
CA ASN A 141 -19.42 19.06 14.09
C ASN A 141 -19.91 18.82 12.67
N GLN A 142 -18.98 18.70 11.69
CA GLN A 142 -19.32 18.61 10.26
C GLN A 142 -18.93 17.25 9.64
N GLY A 143 -18.14 16.42 10.35
CA GLY A 143 -17.77 15.09 9.92
C GLY A 143 -16.49 15.02 9.10
N PHE A 144 -16.45 14.10 8.16
CA PHE A 144 -15.26 13.80 7.35
C PHE A 144 -15.24 14.61 6.07
N PHE A 145 -14.06 15.12 5.73
CA PHE A 145 -13.79 15.85 4.50
C PHE A 145 -12.71 15.14 3.68
N LEU A 146 -12.93 15.00 2.39
CA LEU A 146 -11.97 14.54 1.42
C LEU A 146 -11.67 15.66 0.42
N ASN A 147 -10.41 16.00 0.23
CA ASN A 147 -9.95 17.08 -0.65
C ASN A 147 -10.70 18.43 -0.39
N GLY A 148 -10.96 18.73 0.88
CA GLY A 148 -11.69 19.94 1.30
C GLY A 148 -13.21 19.90 1.10
N ARG A 149 -13.75 18.81 0.56
CA ARG A 149 -15.18 18.60 0.31
C ARG A 149 -15.76 17.70 1.41
N SER A 150 -16.95 18.01 1.92
CA SER A 150 -17.68 17.10 2.81
C SER A 150 -17.91 15.75 2.10
N TYR A 151 -17.51 14.67 2.75
CA TYR A 151 -17.59 13.34 2.21
C TYR A 151 -18.18 12.38 3.25
N PRO A 152 -19.52 12.22 3.27
CA PRO A 152 -20.17 11.32 4.23
C PRO A 152 -19.66 9.87 4.07
N LEU A 153 -19.25 9.27 5.19
CA LEU A 153 -18.77 7.89 5.18
C LEU A 153 -19.93 6.94 5.45
N HIS A 154 -20.18 6.05 4.50
CA HIS A 154 -21.12 4.93 4.60
C HIS A 154 -20.29 3.65 4.61
N GLY A 155 -20.07 3.11 5.81
CA GLY A 155 -19.09 2.07 6.01
C GLY A 155 -19.65 0.73 6.44
N VAL A 156 -18.86 -0.31 6.18
CA VAL A 156 -19.08 -1.66 6.70
C VAL A 156 -17.85 -2.12 7.48
N SER A 157 -18.07 -3.00 8.47
CA SER A 157 -16.98 -3.76 9.08
C SER A 157 -16.88 -5.12 8.40
N ARG A 158 -15.66 -5.52 8.07
CA ARG A 158 -15.40 -6.82 7.47
C ARG A 158 -14.50 -7.66 8.36
N HIS A 159 -14.90 -8.91 8.58
CA HIS A 159 -14.04 -9.97 9.07
C HIS A 159 -13.57 -10.84 7.90
N GLN A 160 -12.33 -11.33 7.97
CA GLN A 160 -11.74 -12.18 6.94
C GLN A 160 -11.99 -13.65 7.27
N ASP A 161 -13.25 -14.04 7.30
CA ASP A 161 -13.63 -15.44 7.55
C ASP A 161 -14.85 -15.85 6.72
N ARG A 162 -14.96 -17.14 6.47
CA ARG A 162 -16.10 -17.74 5.77
C ARG A 162 -16.48 -19.08 6.39
N LEU A 163 -17.77 -19.43 6.27
CA LEU A 163 -18.28 -20.74 6.62
C LEU A 163 -17.43 -21.83 5.94
N ASP A 164 -17.04 -22.84 6.70
CA ASP A 164 -16.27 -24.01 6.27
C ASP A 164 -14.82 -23.74 5.83
N LYS A 165 -14.39 -22.48 5.78
CA LYS A 165 -13.02 -22.08 5.41
C LYS A 165 -12.26 -21.41 6.56
N GLY A 166 -12.96 -20.83 7.55
CA GLY A 166 -12.32 -19.97 8.55
C GLY A 166 -11.56 -18.83 7.88
N TRP A 167 -10.30 -18.62 8.28
CA TRP A 167 -9.43 -17.58 7.67
C TRP A 167 -8.68 -18.05 6.41
N ALA A 168 -8.81 -19.31 6.01
CA ALA A 168 -8.18 -19.86 4.81
C ALA A 168 -8.99 -19.53 3.55
N ILE A 169 -9.29 -18.26 3.34
CA ILE A 169 -10.06 -17.76 2.21
C ILE A 169 -9.15 -17.47 1.01
N SER A 170 -9.73 -17.58 -0.19
CA SER A 170 -9.04 -17.37 -1.47
C SER A 170 -9.20 -15.94 -1.99
N ARG A 171 -8.45 -15.58 -3.04
CA ARG A 171 -8.64 -14.31 -3.76
C ARG A 171 -10.07 -14.15 -4.26
N ALA A 172 -10.67 -15.21 -4.80
CA ALA A 172 -12.06 -15.18 -5.26
C ALA A 172 -13.05 -14.85 -4.12
N ASP A 173 -12.77 -15.31 -2.90
CA ASP A 173 -13.58 -14.95 -1.73
C ASP A 173 -13.44 -13.45 -1.38
N HIS A 174 -12.24 -12.89 -1.53
CA HIS A 174 -12.02 -11.44 -1.36
C HIS A 174 -12.75 -10.63 -2.44
N ASP A 175 -12.68 -11.07 -3.70
CA ASP A 175 -13.35 -10.40 -4.82
C ASP A 175 -14.87 -10.39 -4.63
N GLU A 176 -15.45 -11.51 -4.16
CA GLU A 176 -16.87 -11.60 -3.85
C GLU A 176 -17.26 -10.66 -2.71
N ASP A 177 -16.47 -10.61 -1.62
CA ASP A 177 -16.71 -9.67 -0.52
C ASP A 177 -16.69 -8.22 -1.03
N MET A 178 -15.72 -7.86 -1.86
CA MET A 178 -15.63 -6.52 -2.42
C MET A 178 -16.84 -6.21 -3.31
N ALA A 179 -17.29 -7.14 -4.14
CA ALA A 179 -18.48 -6.98 -4.97
C ALA A 179 -19.74 -6.72 -4.13
N LEU A 180 -19.94 -7.48 -3.05
CA LEU A 180 -21.05 -7.27 -2.11
C LEU A 180 -20.96 -5.92 -1.39
N ILE A 181 -19.76 -5.50 -0.99
CA ILE A 181 -19.51 -4.20 -0.35
C ILE A 181 -19.85 -3.06 -1.32
N GLN A 182 -19.51 -3.20 -2.59
CA GLN A 182 -19.88 -2.23 -3.62
C GLN A 182 -21.39 -2.21 -3.88
N GLU A 183 -22.03 -3.38 -3.92
CA GLU A 183 -23.48 -3.51 -4.14
C GLU A 183 -24.30 -2.79 -3.07
N VAL A 184 -23.88 -2.83 -1.80
CA VAL A 184 -24.55 -2.07 -0.73
C VAL A 184 -24.20 -0.57 -0.72
N GLY A 185 -23.35 -0.11 -1.64
CA GLY A 185 -22.99 1.30 -1.79
C GLY A 185 -22.05 1.83 -0.71
N ALA A 186 -21.27 0.96 -0.07
CA ALA A 186 -20.31 1.38 0.93
C ALA A 186 -19.10 2.09 0.29
N ASN A 187 -18.68 3.21 0.89
CA ASN A 187 -17.49 3.97 0.49
C ASN A 187 -16.38 3.95 1.55
N TYR A 188 -16.57 3.16 2.61
CA TYR A 188 -15.62 2.98 3.70
C TYR A 188 -15.68 1.55 4.22
N ILE A 189 -14.52 0.97 4.49
CA ILE A 189 -14.40 -0.40 5.03
C ILE A 189 -13.51 -0.36 6.27
N ARG A 190 -14.00 -0.90 7.37
CA ARG A 190 -13.21 -1.20 8.55
C ARG A 190 -12.77 -2.66 8.50
N LEU A 191 -11.49 -2.90 8.37
CA LEU A 191 -10.89 -4.24 8.45
C LEU A 191 -10.78 -4.63 9.92
N ALA A 192 -11.74 -5.41 10.40
CA ALA A 192 -11.89 -5.76 11.81
C ALA A 192 -11.42 -7.20 12.06
N HIS A 193 -10.81 -7.46 13.19
CA HIS A 193 -10.11 -6.66 14.20
C HIS A 193 -8.60 -6.96 14.15
N TYR A 194 -8.19 -7.75 13.19
CA TYR A 194 -6.87 -8.31 12.96
C TYR A 194 -6.37 -7.90 11.58
N GLN A 195 -5.13 -8.18 11.32
CA GLN A 195 -4.52 -7.86 10.02
C GLN A 195 -5.08 -8.77 8.93
N HIS A 196 -5.69 -8.16 7.93
CA HIS A 196 -6.24 -8.85 6.77
C HIS A 196 -5.16 -9.20 5.75
N ASP A 197 -5.50 -9.98 4.73
CA ASP A 197 -4.63 -10.28 3.61
C ASP A 197 -4.32 -9.00 2.83
N GLN A 198 -3.08 -8.86 2.35
CA GLN A 198 -2.64 -7.70 1.57
C GLN A 198 -3.35 -7.59 0.21
N TYR A 199 -3.90 -8.71 -0.29
CA TYR A 199 -4.66 -8.70 -1.53
C TYR A 199 -5.95 -7.88 -1.43
N PHE A 200 -6.63 -7.90 -0.28
CA PHE A 200 -7.87 -7.16 -0.05
C PHE A 200 -7.61 -5.67 0.16
#